data_45e9e1b81bc41eb23a35abb913e4263d
#
_entry.id   45e9e1b81bc41eb23a35abb913e4263d
#
_cell.length_a   1.000
_cell.length_b   1.000
_cell.length_c   1.000
_cell.angle_alpha   90.00
_cell.angle_beta   90.00
_cell.angle_gamma   90.00
#
_symmetry.space_group_name_H-M   'P 1'
#
loop_
_entity.id
_entity.type
_entity.pdbx_description
1 polymer ?
#
loop_
_entity_poly.entity_id
_entity_poly.type
_entity_poly.pdbx_seq_one_letter_code
_entity_poly.pdbx_strand_id
1 'polypeptide(L)'
;MTTPIRVVLVDDHDMFRMGVRASLDERINVVGEGADVPSAIAAVRAGRPDVVLLDVHLPGGQGGGGAEVARACADLMPTTRFLALSVSDAAEDVVGVIRAGARGYVTKSISSEALIDAVLRVAGGDAVFSPRLAGFVLDAFGAVGPSEPAVDDTELDRLTAREREVMRLIARGRSYREVASELFISIKTVETHVSAVLRKLQLSSRHELTRWAVDRHLL
;
A
#
# COMPACT_ATOMS: atom_id res chain seq x y z
N MET A 1 -5.52 7.31 35.63
CA MET A 1 -6.37 6.89 34.50
C MET A 1 -5.65 7.36 33.26
N THR A 2 -5.26 6.46 32.37
CA THR A 2 -4.63 6.81 31.08
C THR A 2 -5.69 7.40 30.15
N THR A 3 -5.37 8.51 29.49
CA THR A 3 -6.27 9.14 28.51
C THR A 3 -6.50 8.17 27.35
N PRO A 4 -7.74 7.92 26.92
CA PRO A 4 -8.01 7.05 25.78
C PRO A 4 -7.32 7.55 24.51
N ILE A 5 -6.79 6.63 23.71
CA ILE A 5 -6.17 6.92 22.41
C ILE A 5 -7.26 7.38 21.43
N ARG A 6 -7.05 8.53 20.83
CA ARG A 6 -7.95 9.13 19.85
C ARG A 6 -7.72 8.50 18.49
N VAL A 7 -8.76 7.93 17.89
CA VAL A 7 -8.67 7.22 16.61
C VAL A 7 -9.63 7.81 15.58
N VAL A 8 -9.18 7.96 14.34
CA VAL A 8 -10.04 8.18 13.17
C VAL A 8 -10.10 6.87 12.36
N LEU A 9 -11.32 6.43 12.02
CA LEU A 9 -11.58 5.25 11.19
C LEU A 9 -11.79 5.68 9.74
N VAL A 10 -10.99 5.14 8.83
CA VAL A 10 -11.07 5.46 7.41
C VAL A 10 -11.21 4.16 6.61
N ASP A 11 -12.38 3.96 5.99
CA ASP A 11 -12.72 2.79 5.19
C ASP A 11 -13.97 3.11 4.35
N ASP A 12 -14.08 2.65 3.13
CA ASP A 12 -15.26 2.89 2.29
C ASP A 12 -16.42 1.93 2.58
N HIS A 13 -16.19 0.87 3.37
CA HIS A 13 -17.19 -0.11 3.75
C HIS A 13 -17.84 0.21 5.11
N ASP A 14 -19.05 0.76 5.11
CA ASP A 14 -19.80 1.12 6.32
C ASP A 14 -19.88 0.01 7.35
N MET A 15 -20.22 -1.21 6.91
CA MET A 15 -20.36 -2.38 7.80
C MET A 15 -19.03 -2.72 8.48
N PHE A 16 -17.90 -2.55 7.78
CA PHE A 16 -16.58 -2.78 8.38
C PHE A 16 -16.27 -1.72 9.43
N ARG A 17 -16.50 -0.43 9.12
CA ARG A 17 -16.30 0.66 10.11
C ARG A 17 -17.15 0.44 11.35
N MET A 18 -18.44 0.09 11.19
CA MET A 18 -19.33 -0.22 12.32
C MET A 18 -18.83 -1.41 13.15
N GLY A 19 -18.35 -2.48 12.50
CA GLY A 19 -17.77 -3.65 13.15
C GLY A 19 -16.51 -3.31 13.94
N VAL A 20 -15.57 -2.57 13.34
CA VAL A 20 -14.36 -2.10 14.03
C VAL A 20 -14.73 -1.24 15.23
N ARG A 21 -15.61 -0.24 15.05
CA ARG A 21 -16.05 0.63 16.16
C ARG A 21 -16.66 -0.16 17.33
N ALA A 22 -17.49 -1.15 17.03
CA ALA A 22 -18.12 -1.99 18.05
C ALA A 22 -17.13 -2.93 18.78
N SER A 23 -15.99 -3.23 18.16
CA SER A 23 -14.97 -4.12 18.69
C SER A 23 -13.89 -3.41 19.54
N LEU A 24 -13.83 -2.08 19.47
CA LEU A 24 -12.88 -1.28 20.26
C LEU A 24 -13.36 -1.16 21.71
N ASP A 25 -12.41 -1.15 22.64
CA ASP A 25 -12.68 -1.00 24.07
C ASP A 25 -12.46 0.44 24.58
N GLU A 26 -12.66 0.65 25.88
CA GLU A 26 -12.56 1.96 26.54
C GLU A 26 -11.19 2.65 26.44
N ARG A 27 -10.15 1.93 26.06
CA ARG A 27 -8.80 2.49 25.84
C ARG A 27 -8.69 3.28 24.55
N ILE A 28 -9.68 3.15 23.65
CA ILE A 28 -9.70 3.76 22.31
C ILE A 28 -10.98 4.56 22.13
N ASN A 29 -10.83 5.83 21.75
CA ASN A 29 -11.93 6.75 21.48
C ASN A 29 -11.96 7.13 19.98
N VAL A 30 -13.00 6.74 19.26
CA VAL A 30 -13.21 7.12 17.86
C VAL A 30 -13.68 8.56 17.78
N VAL A 31 -12.86 9.45 17.24
CA VAL A 31 -13.09 10.90 17.14
C VAL A 31 -13.50 11.38 15.75
N GLY A 32 -13.52 10.49 14.76
CA GLY A 32 -13.96 10.81 13.40
C GLY A 32 -13.95 9.59 12.48
N GLU A 33 -14.65 9.71 11.37
CA GLU A 33 -14.73 8.67 10.32
C GLU A 33 -14.63 9.30 8.94
N GLY A 34 -14.10 8.55 7.96
CA GLY A 34 -14.05 8.91 6.56
C GLY A 34 -14.31 7.70 5.65
N ALA A 35 -15.04 7.90 4.55
CA ALA A 35 -15.40 6.85 3.60
C ALA A 35 -14.69 6.99 2.24
N ASP A 36 -14.01 8.10 2.02
CA ASP A 36 -13.27 8.41 0.81
C ASP A 36 -12.08 9.33 1.14
N VAL A 37 -11.22 9.57 0.16
CA VAL A 37 -10.01 10.40 0.36
C VAL A 37 -10.34 11.80 0.89
N PRO A 38 -11.29 12.59 0.33
CA PRO A 38 -11.61 13.92 0.84
C PRO A 38 -12.17 13.92 2.27
N SER A 39 -13.13 13.04 2.58
CA SER A 39 -13.71 12.94 3.93
C SER A 39 -12.72 12.45 4.96
N ALA A 40 -11.82 11.51 4.59
CA ALA A 40 -10.75 11.03 5.43
C ALA A 40 -9.79 12.16 5.83
N ILE A 41 -9.32 12.95 4.86
CA ILE A 41 -8.44 14.10 5.12
C ILE A 41 -9.13 15.10 6.05
N ALA A 42 -10.41 15.41 5.80
CA ALA A 42 -11.19 16.32 6.63
C ALA A 42 -11.32 15.80 8.08
N ALA A 43 -11.65 14.51 8.25
CA ALA A 43 -11.80 13.87 9.57
C ALA A 43 -10.49 13.86 10.36
N VAL A 44 -9.36 13.52 9.71
CA VAL A 44 -8.03 13.52 10.33
C VAL A 44 -7.64 14.93 10.79
N ARG A 45 -7.82 15.94 9.94
CA ARG A 45 -7.48 17.32 10.28
C ARG A 45 -8.35 17.90 11.40
N ALA A 46 -9.66 17.62 11.40
CA ALA A 46 -10.59 18.06 12.43
C ALA A 46 -10.41 17.31 13.74
N GLY A 47 -10.25 15.97 13.65
CA GLY A 47 -10.14 15.10 14.82
C GLY A 47 -8.79 15.15 15.51
N ARG A 48 -7.71 15.48 14.81
CA ARG A 48 -6.31 15.41 15.30
C ARG A 48 -6.09 14.14 16.14
N PRO A 49 -6.24 12.95 15.53
CA PRO A 49 -6.15 11.69 16.25
C PRO A 49 -4.69 11.33 16.59
N ASP A 50 -4.51 10.46 17.57
CA ASP A 50 -3.22 9.81 17.84
C ASP A 50 -2.92 8.76 16.79
N VAL A 51 -3.96 8.00 16.34
CA VAL A 51 -3.84 6.97 15.32
C VAL A 51 -4.97 7.10 14.30
N VAL A 52 -4.64 6.92 13.02
CA VAL A 52 -5.60 6.74 11.93
C VAL A 52 -5.57 5.27 11.52
N LEU A 53 -6.71 4.58 11.64
CA LEU A 53 -6.94 3.28 10.99
C LEU A 53 -7.33 3.56 9.55
N LEU A 54 -6.47 3.23 8.60
CA LEU A 54 -6.52 3.71 7.24
C LEU A 54 -6.66 2.57 6.23
N ASP A 55 -7.80 2.47 5.57
CA ASP A 55 -7.89 1.58 4.41
C ASP A 55 -6.93 2.02 3.31
N VAL A 56 -6.26 1.06 2.71
CA VAL A 56 -5.33 1.27 1.60
C VAL A 56 -6.08 1.60 0.31
N HIS A 57 -7.24 0.98 0.10
CA HIS A 57 -8.03 1.09 -1.13
C HIS A 57 -9.25 1.99 -0.93
N LEU A 58 -9.04 3.30 -0.90
CA LEU A 58 -10.10 4.29 -0.76
C LEU A 58 -10.50 4.88 -2.11
N PRO A 59 -11.80 5.11 -2.35
CA PRO A 59 -12.28 5.84 -3.50
C PRO A 59 -12.04 7.35 -3.37
N GLY A 60 -12.21 8.05 -4.47
CA GLY A 60 -12.05 9.51 -4.53
C GLY A 60 -10.59 9.95 -4.65
N GLY A 61 -10.35 11.24 -4.59
CA GLY A 61 -9.01 11.81 -4.75
C GLY A 61 -8.42 11.61 -6.15
N GLN A 62 -7.11 11.52 -6.23
CA GLN A 62 -6.34 11.39 -7.48
C GLN A 62 -5.89 9.94 -7.75
N GLY A 63 -6.49 8.95 -7.08
CA GLY A 63 -6.20 7.53 -7.27
C GLY A 63 -5.11 6.97 -6.35
N GLY A 64 -4.66 7.73 -5.37
CA GLY A 64 -3.64 7.30 -4.40
C GLY A 64 -4.19 6.59 -3.16
N GLY A 65 -5.52 6.49 -3.01
CA GLY A 65 -6.17 5.81 -1.89
C GLY A 65 -5.66 6.24 -0.52
N GLY A 66 -5.42 5.29 0.38
CA GLY A 66 -4.90 5.56 1.73
C GLY A 66 -3.53 6.23 1.74
N ALA A 67 -2.66 5.92 0.78
CA ALA A 67 -1.37 6.58 0.65
C ALA A 67 -1.51 8.08 0.31
N GLU A 68 -2.56 8.47 -0.41
CA GLU A 68 -2.87 9.89 -0.68
C GLU A 68 -3.30 10.61 0.60
N VAL A 69 -4.16 9.99 1.41
CA VAL A 69 -4.56 10.54 2.72
C VAL A 69 -3.35 10.76 3.63
N ALA A 70 -2.48 9.75 3.75
CA ALA A 70 -1.27 9.85 4.57
C ALA A 70 -0.37 11.00 4.11
N ARG A 71 -0.10 11.11 2.79
CA ARG A 71 0.69 12.23 2.25
C ARG A 71 0.04 13.59 2.48
N ALA A 72 -1.27 13.70 2.28
CA ALA A 72 -2.00 14.96 2.49
C ALA A 72 -2.02 15.42 3.96
N CYS A 73 -1.78 14.50 4.89
CA CYS A 73 -1.71 14.77 6.33
C CYS A 73 -0.28 14.65 6.89
N ALA A 74 0.75 14.71 6.05
CA ALA A 74 2.16 14.55 6.45
C ALA A 74 2.60 15.57 7.51
N ASP A 75 2.02 16.76 7.50
CA ASP A 75 2.24 17.82 8.49
C ASP A 75 1.78 17.44 9.91
N LEU A 76 0.87 16.46 10.03
CA LEU A 76 0.37 15.96 11.32
C LEU A 76 1.15 14.73 11.84
N MET A 77 2.00 14.10 11.04
CA MET A 77 2.71 12.86 11.40
C MET A 77 3.59 12.91 12.65
N PRO A 78 4.11 14.04 13.11
CA PRO A 78 4.79 14.11 14.42
C PRO A 78 3.90 13.68 15.59
N THR A 79 2.58 13.91 15.49
CA THR A 79 1.59 13.61 16.55
C THR A 79 0.55 12.56 16.15
N THR A 80 0.28 12.39 14.85
CA THR A 80 -0.69 11.44 14.30
C THR A 80 0.03 10.31 13.57
N ARG A 81 -0.27 9.07 13.87
CA ARG A 81 0.32 7.89 13.25
C ARG A 81 -0.71 7.14 12.42
N PHE A 82 -0.27 6.57 11.31
CA PHE A 82 -1.14 5.83 10.39
C PHE A 82 -0.86 4.32 10.52
N LEU A 83 -1.92 3.55 10.79
CA LEU A 83 -1.96 2.09 10.76
C LEU A 83 -2.83 1.68 9.58
N ALA A 84 -2.21 1.15 8.54
CA ALA A 84 -2.92 0.71 7.34
C ALA A 84 -3.70 -0.57 7.59
N LEU A 85 -4.91 -0.63 7.04
CA LEU A 85 -5.79 -1.79 6.98
C LEU A 85 -6.00 -2.17 5.52
N SER A 86 -5.95 -3.46 5.17
CA SER A 86 -6.24 -3.92 3.81
C SER A 86 -6.74 -5.35 3.79
N VAL A 87 -7.52 -5.71 2.77
CA VAL A 87 -7.85 -7.10 2.45
C VAL A 87 -6.69 -7.82 1.78
N SER A 88 -5.76 -7.08 1.18
CA SER A 88 -4.59 -7.57 0.45
C SER A 88 -3.34 -7.50 1.32
N ASP A 89 -2.43 -8.44 1.11
CA ASP A 89 -1.06 -8.42 1.65
C ASP A 89 -0.02 -8.25 0.52
N ALA A 90 -0.42 -7.66 -0.61
CA ALA A 90 0.46 -7.40 -1.75
C ALA A 90 1.58 -6.43 -1.36
N ALA A 91 2.81 -6.76 -1.76
CA ALA A 91 4.00 -5.96 -1.43
C ALA A 91 3.87 -4.49 -1.85
N GLU A 92 3.17 -4.23 -2.95
CA GLU A 92 2.94 -2.87 -3.50
C GLU A 92 2.12 -2.00 -2.57
N ASP A 93 1.01 -2.54 -2.06
CA ASP A 93 0.12 -1.86 -1.13
C ASP A 93 0.88 -1.51 0.15
N VAL A 94 1.64 -2.49 0.67
CA VAL A 94 2.45 -2.32 1.87
C VAL A 94 3.51 -1.23 1.68
N VAL A 95 4.35 -1.35 0.64
CA VAL A 95 5.43 -0.40 0.37
C VAL A 95 4.88 0.99 0.05
N GLY A 96 3.78 1.07 -0.71
CA GLY A 96 3.15 2.33 -1.08
C GLY A 96 2.69 3.16 0.12
N VAL A 97 1.98 2.54 1.07
CA VAL A 97 1.46 3.24 2.26
C VAL A 97 2.56 3.52 3.29
N ILE A 98 3.56 2.65 3.42
CA ILE A 98 4.71 2.89 4.31
C ILE A 98 5.57 4.05 3.81
N ARG A 99 5.83 4.13 2.50
CA ARG A 99 6.51 5.30 1.89
C ARG A 99 5.72 6.60 2.08
N ALA A 100 4.39 6.51 2.18
CA ALA A 100 3.55 7.65 2.50
C ALA A 100 3.56 8.02 4.00
N GLY A 101 4.23 7.24 4.86
CA GLY A 101 4.47 7.53 6.27
C GLY A 101 3.68 6.67 7.25
N ALA A 102 2.99 5.61 6.81
CA ALA A 102 2.33 4.69 7.73
C ALA A 102 3.35 3.95 8.61
N ARG A 103 3.01 3.76 9.87
CA ARG A 103 3.84 3.09 10.88
C ARG A 103 3.51 1.62 11.05
N GLY A 104 2.47 1.15 10.39
CA GLY A 104 2.10 -0.25 10.45
C GLY A 104 1.15 -0.64 9.34
N TYR A 105 1.02 -1.95 9.16
CA TYR A 105 0.13 -2.57 8.20
C TYR A 105 -0.43 -3.86 8.76
N VAL A 106 -1.75 -3.98 8.78
CA VAL A 106 -2.46 -5.18 9.19
C VAL A 106 -3.55 -5.53 8.17
N THR A 107 -3.85 -6.82 8.05
CA THR A 107 -4.95 -7.25 7.17
C THR A 107 -6.30 -7.13 7.89
N LYS A 108 -7.38 -6.86 7.14
CA LYS A 108 -8.76 -6.76 7.68
C LYS A 108 -9.27 -8.08 8.29
N SER A 109 -8.52 -9.18 8.17
CA SER A 109 -8.76 -10.46 8.83
C SER A 109 -8.22 -10.53 10.27
N ILE A 110 -7.58 -9.46 10.77
CA ILE A 110 -7.07 -9.36 12.13
C ILE A 110 -8.19 -9.50 13.16
N SER A 111 -7.94 -10.16 14.28
CA SER A 111 -8.91 -10.22 15.39
C SER A 111 -9.04 -8.85 16.07
N SER A 112 -10.19 -8.60 16.71
CA SER A 112 -10.42 -7.35 17.44
C SER A 112 -9.38 -7.10 18.52
N GLU A 113 -9.00 -8.12 19.27
CA GLU A 113 -7.98 -8.04 20.31
C GLU A 113 -6.62 -7.65 19.75
N ALA A 114 -6.19 -8.29 18.65
CA ALA A 114 -4.93 -7.98 17.98
C ALA A 114 -4.95 -6.58 17.31
N LEU A 115 -6.11 -6.12 16.84
CA LEU A 115 -6.27 -4.76 16.30
C LEU A 115 -6.09 -3.72 17.42
N ILE A 116 -6.71 -3.93 18.58
CA ILE A 116 -6.54 -3.06 19.74
C ILE A 116 -5.06 -2.99 20.14
N ASP A 117 -4.38 -4.14 20.27
CA ASP A 117 -2.93 -4.18 20.56
C ASP A 117 -2.12 -3.41 19.52
N ALA A 118 -2.43 -3.59 18.24
CA ALA A 118 -1.77 -2.88 17.15
C ALA A 118 -1.93 -1.35 17.26
N VAL A 119 -3.14 -0.87 17.58
CA VAL A 119 -3.42 0.55 17.80
C VAL A 119 -2.60 1.10 18.98
N LEU A 120 -2.59 0.39 20.11
CA LEU A 120 -1.86 0.79 21.30
C LEU A 120 -0.35 0.89 21.03
N ARG A 121 0.22 -0.09 20.35
CA ARG A 121 1.65 -0.12 19.98
C ARG A 121 2.01 1.00 19.00
N VAL A 122 1.20 1.20 17.96
CA VAL A 122 1.41 2.30 17.01
C VAL A 122 1.29 3.65 17.72
N ALA A 123 0.32 3.83 18.62
CA ALA A 123 0.22 5.03 19.43
C ALA A 123 1.46 5.24 20.33
N GLY A 124 2.08 4.18 20.82
CA GLY A 124 3.34 4.21 21.55
C GLY A 124 4.58 4.54 20.69
N GLY A 125 4.44 4.49 19.37
CA GLY A 125 5.54 4.77 18.42
C GLY A 125 6.17 3.54 17.79
N ASP A 126 5.69 2.33 18.12
CA ASP A 126 6.16 1.10 17.52
C ASP A 126 5.73 0.98 16.06
N ALA A 127 6.50 0.20 15.30
CA ALA A 127 6.07 -0.27 13.98
C ALA A 127 5.33 -1.61 14.14
N VAL A 128 4.19 -1.77 13.45
CA VAL A 128 3.37 -2.99 13.53
C VAL A 128 3.21 -3.63 12.15
N PHE A 129 3.81 -4.82 12.01
CA PHE A 129 3.74 -5.63 10.78
C PHE A 129 3.65 -7.11 11.15
N SER A 130 2.99 -7.92 10.31
CA SER A 130 3.22 -9.36 10.37
C SER A 130 4.66 -9.68 9.94
N PRO A 131 5.25 -10.81 10.37
CA PRO A 131 6.61 -11.19 9.95
C PRO A 131 6.82 -11.21 8.45
N ARG A 132 5.81 -11.64 7.68
CA ARG A 132 5.83 -11.65 6.21
C ARG A 132 5.88 -10.23 5.62
N LEU A 133 5.08 -9.32 6.16
CA LEU A 133 5.01 -7.94 5.69
C LEU A 133 6.27 -7.16 6.07
N ALA A 134 6.86 -7.46 7.21
CA ALA A 134 8.15 -6.88 7.62
C ALA A 134 9.26 -7.22 6.62
N GLY A 135 9.26 -8.43 6.02
CA GLY A 135 10.16 -8.79 4.93
C GLY A 135 10.06 -7.84 3.74
N PHE A 136 8.85 -7.56 3.26
CA PHE A 136 8.65 -6.63 2.13
C PHE A 136 9.14 -5.20 2.44
N VAL A 137 8.97 -4.76 3.68
CA VAL A 137 9.47 -3.46 4.13
C VAL A 137 11.00 -3.45 4.15
N LEU A 138 11.62 -4.48 4.70
CA LEU A 138 13.08 -4.61 4.73
C LEU A 138 13.66 -4.70 3.32
N ASP A 139 13.07 -5.48 2.44
CA ASP A 139 13.52 -5.60 1.04
C ASP A 139 13.40 -4.26 0.29
N ALA A 140 12.30 -3.53 0.52
CA ALA A 140 12.05 -2.24 -0.14
C ALA A 140 12.91 -1.09 0.39
N PHE A 141 13.36 -1.15 1.64
CA PHE A 141 14.15 -0.10 2.30
C PHE A 141 15.58 -0.56 2.65
N GLY A 142 15.84 -1.87 2.74
CA GLY A 142 17.17 -2.44 2.98
C GLY A 142 18.08 -2.45 1.74
N ALA A 143 17.55 -2.20 0.56
CA ALA A 143 18.31 -1.99 -0.67
C ALA A 143 19.04 -0.65 -0.72
N VAL A 144 19.19 0.05 0.42
CA VAL A 144 20.04 1.24 0.56
C VAL A 144 21.45 0.81 1.00
N GLY A 145 22.09 -0.02 0.19
CA GLY A 145 23.55 0.00 0.03
C GLY A 145 23.92 1.14 -0.94
N PRO A 146 25.19 1.58 -1.04
CA PRO A 146 25.54 2.73 -1.88
C PRO A 146 25.12 2.47 -3.32
N SER A 147 24.02 3.09 -3.71
CA SER A 147 23.46 3.01 -5.06
C SER A 147 24.41 3.73 -5.99
N GLU A 148 24.88 3.02 -7.01
CA GLU A 148 25.29 3.65 -8.25
C GLU A 148 24.14 4.53 -8.78
N PRO A 149 24.43 5.62 -9.52
CA PRO A 149 23.43 6.64 -9.87
C PRO A 149 22.22 6.02 -10.56
N ALA A 150 21.05 6.20 -9.95
CA ALA A 150 19.78 5.76 -10.49
C ALA A 150 19.59 6.38 -11.88
N VAL A 151 19.49 5.53 -12.89
CA VAL A 151 18.94 5.88 -14.20
C VAL A 151 17.54 6.45 -13.95
N ASP A 152 17.26 7.60 -14.51
CA ASP A 152 16.00 8.34 -14.44
C ASP A 152 14.84 7.46 -14.97
N ASP A 153 14.14 6.77 -14.08
CA ASP A 153 13.21 5.66 -14.42
C ASP A 153 11.75 6.03 -14.20
N THR A 154 11.39 7.28 -14.56
CA THR A 154 10.02 7.79 -14.56
C THR A 154 9.04 6.93 -15.38
N GLU A 155 9.53 6.08 -16.28
CA GLU A 155 8.70 5.19 -17.09
C GLU A 155 8.32 3.92 -16.35
N LEU A 156 9.21 3.34 -15.51
CA LEU A 156 8.89 2.17 -14.68
C LEU A 156 7.89 2.50 -13.55
N ASP A 157 7.90 3.74 -13.07
CA ASP A 157 6.96 4.18 -12.03
C ASP A 157 5.51 4.24 -12.50
N ARG A 158 5.28 4.22 -13.82
CA ARG A 158 3.94 4.11 -14.42
C ARG A 158 3.38 2.68 -14.39
N LEU A 159 4.21 1.69 -14.15
CA LEU A 159 3.81 0.28 -14.10
C LEU A 159 3.47 -0.11 -12.67
N THR A 160 2.36 -0.84 -12.51
CA THR A 160 2.09 -1.56 -11.25
C THR A 160 3.16 -2.64 -11.05
N ALA A 161 3.38 -3.12 -9.83
CA ALA A 161 4.38 -4.15 -9.61
C ALA A 161 4.01 -5.47 -10.31
N ARG A 162 2.71 -5.80 -10.44
CA ARG A 162 2.31 -6.96 -11.23
C ARG A 162 2.65 -6.80 -12.72
N GLU A 163 2.47 -5.60 -13.26
CA GLU A 163 2.93 -5.26 -14.61
C GLU A 163 4.45 -5.31 -14.74
N ARG A 164 5.20 -4.83 -13.73
CA ARG A 164 6.67 -4.93 -13.70
C ARG A 164 7.14 -6.38 -13.63
N GLU A 165 6.51 -7.22 -12.82
CA GLU A 165 6.82 -8.63 -12.70
C GLU A 165 6.59 -9.38 -14.02
N VAL A 166 5.41 -9.19 -14.63
CA VAL A 166 5.10 -9.74 -15.96
C VAL A 166 6.09 -9.21 -17.00
N MET A 167 6.38 -7.92 -17.00
CA MET A 167 7.33 -7.29 -17.91
C MET A 167 8.72 -7.93 -17.82
N ARG A 168 9.26 -8.11 -16.59
CA ARG A 168 10.58 -8.74 -16.37
C ARG A 168 10.64 -10.17 -16.92
N LEU A 169 9.60 -10.99 -16.69
CA LEU A 169 9.55 -12.36 -17.18
C LEU A 169 9.45 -12.41 -18.71
N ILE A 170 8.64 -11.55 -19.31
CA ILE A 170 8.52 -11.41 -20.75
C ILE A 170 9.84 -10.91 -21.36
N ALA A 171 10.51 -9.95 -20.76
CA ALA A 171 11.80 -9.43 -21.21
C ALA A 171 12.90 -10.51 -21.18
N ARG A 172 12.88 -11.41 -20.19
CA ARG A 172 13.75 -12.60 -20.11
C ARG A 172 13.41 -13.70 -21.12
N GLY A 173 12.46 -13.46 -22.02
CA GLY A 173 12.09 -14.39 -23.08
C GLY A 173 11.05 -15.44 -22.72
N ARG A 174 10.46 -15.40 -21.51
CA ARG A 174 9.42 -16.35 -21.09
C ARG A 174 8.17 -16.24 -21.96
N SER A 175 7.58 -17.36 -22.33
CA SER A 175 6.29 -17.42 -23.02
C SER A 175 5.15 -17.03 -22.06
N TYR A 176 4.00 -16.61 -22.58
CA TYR A 176 2.81 -16.30 -21.77
C TYR A 176 2.35 -17.48 -20.92
N ARG A 177 2.54 -18.71 -21.39
CA ARG A 177 2.22 -19.93 -20.65
C ARG A 177 3.15 -20.12 -19.44
N GLU A 178 4.45 -19.88 -19.63
CA GLU A 178 5.45 -19.97 -18.55
C GLU A 178 5.20 -18.87 -17.50
N VAL A 179 4.94 -17.63 -17.93
CA VAL A 179 4.59 -16.53 -17.05
C VAL A 179 3.32 -16.83 -16.27
N ALA A 180 2.28 -17.35 -16.93
CA ALA A 180 1.02 -17.73 -16.27
C ALA A 180 1.24 -18.81 -15.21
N SER A 181 2.07 -19.80 -15.50
CA SER A 181 2.43 -20.88 -14.56
C SER A 181 3.25 -20.36 -13.38
N GLU A 182 4.26 -19.52 -13.63
CA GLU A 182 5.17 -18.98 -12.61
C GLU A 182 4.46 -18.02 -11.66
N LEU A 183 3.51 -17.23 -12.18
CA LEU A 183 2.75 -16.25 -11.43
C LEU A 183 1.40 -16.75 -10.90
N PHE A 184 1.06 -18.02 -11.15
CA PHE A 184 -0.21 -18.64 -10.75
C PHE A 184 -1.45 -17.87 -11.24
N ILE A 185 -1.44 -17.38 -12.48
CA ILE A 185 -2.54 -16.64 -13.11
C ILE A 185 -2.92 -17.26 -14.47
N SER A 186 -4.05 -16.84 -15.05
CA SER A 186 -4.45 -17.30 -16.38
C SER A 186 -3.60 -16.65 -17.48
N ILE A 187 -3.44 -17.36 -18.62
CA ILE A 187 -2.78 -16.79 -19.81
C ILE A 187 -3.48 -15.48 -20.23
N LYS A 188 -4.81 -15.43 -20.13
CA LYS A 188 -5.60 -14.24 -20.45
C LYS A 188 -5.24 -13.05 -19.56
N THR A 189 -4.96 -13.32 -18.28
CA THR A 189 -4.50 -12.29 -17.33
C THR A 189 -3.11 -11.78 -17.70
N VAL A 190 -2.19 -12.68 -18.13
CA VAL A 190 -0.86 -12.27 -18.63
C VAL A 190 -0.99 -11.38 -19.87
N GLU A 191 -1.84 -11.73 -20.82
CA GLU A 191 -2.11 -10.91 -22.02
C GLU A 191 -2.60 -9.51 -21.65
N THR A 192 -3.49 -9.42 -20.66
CA THR A 192 -4.01 -8.14 -20.18
C THR A 192 -2.89 -7.28 -19.57
N HIS A 193 -2.04 -7.85 -18.71
CA HIS A 193 -0.91 -7.15 -18.14
C HIS A 193 0.11 -6.72 -19.19
N VAL A 194 0.46 -7.60 -20.15
CA VAL A 194 1.39 -7.24 -21.25
C VAL A 194 0.83 -6.09 -22.08
N SER A 195 -0.46 -6.12 -22.42
CA SER A 195 -1.10 -5.04 -23.17
C SER A 195 -1.07 -3.71 -22.40
N ALA A 196 -1.29 -3.75 -21.09
CA ALA A 196 -1.20 -2.58 -20.21
C ALA A 196 0.24 -2.02 -20.14
N VAL A 197 1.24 -2.90 -20.01
CA VAL A 197 2.67 -2.54 -20.01
C VAL A 197 3.06 -1.86 -21.32
N LEU A 198 2.76 -2.48 -22.46
CA LEU A 198 3.08 -1.93 -23.78
C LEU A 198 2.46 -0.53 -23.96
N ARG A 199 1.20 -0.36 -23.59
CA ARG A 199 0.52 0.94 -23.67
C ARG A 199 1.17 1.99 -22.75
N LYS A 200 1.51 1.64 -21.51
CA LYS A 200 2.09 2.56 -20.52
C LYS A 200 3.51 3.00 -20.88
N LEU A 201 4.28 2.09 -21.48
CA LEU A 201 5.65 2.35 -21.97
C LEU A 201 5.67 2.86 -23.41
N GLN A 202 4.50 3.03 -24.04
CA GLN A 202 4.37 3.47 -25.45
C GLN A 202 5.11 2.56 -26.44
N LEU A 203 5.13 1.24 -26.18
CA LEU A 203 5.76 0.23 -27.01
C LEU A 203 4.69 -0.48 -27.85
N SER A 204 5.05 -0.86 -29.10
CA SER A 204 4.12 -1.48 -30.05
C SER A 204 4.18 -3.00 -30.03
N SER A 205 5.21 -3.60 -29.48
CA SER A 205 5.42 -5.05 -29.54
C SER A 205 6.23 -5.59 -28.36
N ARG A 206 6.07 -6.90 -28.13
CA ARG A 206 6.89 -7.67 -27.19
C ARG A 206 8.40 -7.57 -27.49
N HIS A 207 8.78 -7.52 -28.76
CA HIS A 207 10.18 -7.40 -29.16
C HIS A 207 10.77 -6.03 -28.76
N GLU A 208 9.98 -4.98 -28.90
CA GLU A 208 10.36 -3.65 -28.43
C GLU A 208 10.49 -3.62 -26.90
N LEU A 209 9.59 -4.31 -26.20
CA LEU A 209 9.66 -4.44 -24.73
C LEU A 209 10.96 -5.15 -24.30
N THR A 210 11.34 -6.24 -24.96
CA THR A 210 12.60 -6.94 -24.66
C THR A 210 13.80 -6.05 -24.91
N ARG A 211 13.86 -5.35 -26.03
CA ARG A 211 14.95 -4.41 -26.36
C ARG A 211 15.00 -3.26 -25.35
N TRP A 212 13.85 -2.65 -25.05
CA TRP A 212 13.71 -1.57 -24.06
C TRP A 212 14.25 -1.98 -22.68
N ALA A 213 13.97 -3.22 -22.24
CA ALA A 213 14.44 -3.74 -20.97
C ALA A 213 15.95 -4.05 -20.97
N VAL A 214 16.51 -4.53 -22.10
CA VAL A 214 17.97 -4.74 -22.26
C VAL A 214 18.72 -3.41 -22.22
N ASP A 215 18.26 -2.42 -22.97
CA ASP A 215 18.90 -1.09 -23.05
C ASP A 215 18.96 -0.39 -21.68
N ARG A 216 18.06 -0.76 -20.75
CA ARG A 216 18.00 -0.21 -19.38
C ARG A 216 18.59 -1.13 -18.30
N HIS A 217 19.25 -2.23 -18.69
CA HIS A 217 19.86 -3.21 -17.77
C HIS A 217 18.87 -3.79 -16.71
N LEU A 218 17.61 -4.04 -17.13
CA LEU A 218 16.53 -4.53 -16.25
C LEU A 218 16.38 -6.07 -16.24
N LEU A 219 17.32 -6.82 -16.83
CA LEU A 219 17.30 -8.28 -16.97
C LEU A 219 18.16 -8.99 -15.94
#